data_1e3643c86bd5d78c8b06f9f24dd3650b
#
_entry.id   1e3643c86bd5d78c8b06f9f24dd3650b
#
_cell.length_a   1.000
_cell.length_b   1.000
_cell.length_c   1.000
_cell.angle_alpha   90.00
_cell.angle_beta   90.00
_cell.angle_gamma   90.00
#
_symmetry.space_group_name_H-M   'P 1'
#
loop_
_entity.id
_entity.type
_entity.pdbx_description
1 polymer ?
#
loop_
_entity_poly.entity_id
_entity_poly.type
_entity_poly.pdbx_seq_one_letter_code
_entity_poly.pdbx_strand_id
1 'polypeptide(L)' 'MKQYVIHFTSKVEKSNTGFFYRDRKEGFTSVFKADRAKKFKTEDTAFAKLKTLQEKEGEYYDFKIEEVYI' A
#
# COMPACT_ATOMS: atom_id res chain seq x y z
N MET A 1 -5.07 -4.70 -18.57
CA MET A 1 -6.08 -4.16 -17.65
C MET A 1 -5.42 -3.32 -16.58
N LYS A 2 -6.08 -2.26 -16.17
CA LYS A 2 -5.57 -1.38 -15.13
C LYS A 2 -6.00 -1.89 -13.75
N GLN A 3 -5.05 -1.97 -12.84
CA GLN A 3 -5.31 -2.30 -11.45
C GLN A 3 -4.55 -1.31 -10.56
N TYR A 4 -4.72 -1.42 -9.25
CA TYR A 4 -4.18 -0.45 -8.32
C TYR A 4 -3.40 -1.15 -7.22
N VAL A 5 -2.33 -0.51 -6.77
CA VAL A 5 -1.54 -0.98 -5.64
C VAL A 5 -1.36 0.19 -4.67
N ILE A 6 -1.05 -0.13 -3.43
CA ILE A 6 -0.80 0.89 -2.41
C ILE A 6 0.70 0.94 -2.14
N HIS A 7 1.27 2.11 -2.37
CA HIS A 7 2.68 2.38 -2.11
C HIS A 7 2.82 3.07 -0.75
N PHE A 8 3.82 2.69 0.02
CA PHE A 8 4.08 3.35 1.29
C PHE A 8 5.52 3.82 1.38
N THR A 9 5.72 4.86 2.19
CA THR A 9 7.05 5.37 2.53
C THR A 9 7.06 5.68 4.02
N SER A 10 8.10 5.23 4.72
CA SER A 10 8.24 5.53 6.15
C SER A 10 8.51 7.02 6.34
N LYS A 11 7.83 7.62 7.31
CA LYS A 11 8.06 9.03 7.67
C LYS A 11 9.38 9.22 8.41
N VAL A 12 9.83 8.17 9.09
CA VAL A 12 11.06 8.22 9.89
C VAL A 12 12.27 7.88 9.04
N GLU A 13 12.17 6.82 8.24
CA GLU A 13 13.27 6.35 7.39
C GLU A 13 12.79 6.33 5.96
N LYS A 14 13.10 7.37 5.19
CA LYS A 14 12.59 7.52 3.82
C LYS A 14 13.06 6.44 2.86
N SER A 15 14.14 5.75 3.17
CA SER A 15 14.58 4.63 2.34
C SER A 15 13.74 3.38 2.57
N ASN A 16 12.94 3.35 3.64
CA ASN A 16 12.03 2.24 3.91
C ASN A 16 10.73 2.48 3.15
N THR A 17 10.66 1.97 1.93
CA THR A 17 9.54 2.15 1.02
C THR A 17 9.20 0.83 0.36
N GLY A 18 7.97 0.68 -0.09
CA GLY A 18 7.53 -0.55 -0.74
C GLY A 18 6.05 -0.50 -1.05
N PHE A 19 5.46 -1.69 -1.23
CA PHE A 19 4.06 -1.82 -1.59
C PHE A 19 3.35 -2.74 -0.61
N PHE A 20 2.10 -2.38 -0.28
CA PHE A 20 1.27 -3.19 0.57
C PHE A 20 1.01 -4.56 -0.07
N TYR A 21 1.14 -5.62 0.71
CA TYR A 21 0.85 -6.97 0.26
C TYR A 21 -0.38 -7.54 0.97
N ARG A 22 -0.36 -7.61 2.29
CA ARG A 22 -1.50 -8.09 3.06
C ARG A 22 -1.41 -7.64 4.51
N ASP A 23 -2.54 -7.72 5.22
CA ASP A 23 -2.58 -7.38 6.63
C ASP A 23 -1.89 -8.46 7.47
N ARG A 24 -1.33 -8.01 8.58
CA ARG A 24 -0.84 -8.89 9.63
C ARG A 24 -1.61 -8.57 10.90
N LYS A 25 -1.44 -9.42 11.91
CA LYS A 25 -2.06 -9.18 13.21
C LYS A 25 -1.62 -7.84 13.78
N GLU A 26 -0.36 -7.49 13.59
CA GLU A 26 0.17 -6.19 13.98
C GLU A 26 0.84 -5.57 12.77
N GLY A 27 0.21 -4.55 12.18
CA GLY A 27 0.75 -3.87 11.01
C GLY A 27 0.37 -4.56 9.71
N PHE A 28 1.30 -4.58 8.77
CA PHE A 28 1.06 -5.16 7.44
C PHE A 28 2.34 -5.73 6.87
N THR A 29 2.17 -6.62 5.89
CA THR A 29 3.29 -7.19 5.13
C THR A 29 3.48 -6.39 3.85
N SER A 30 4.72 -6.21 3.44
CA SER A 30 5.05 -5.43 2.25
C SER A 30 5.98 -6.20 1.31
N VAL A 31 6.02 -5.74 0.06
CA VAL A 31 6.94 -6.25 -0.96
C VAL A 31 7.60 -5.07 -1.65
N PHE A 32 8.74 -5.30 -2.29
CA PHE A 32 9.48 -4.23 -2.94
C PHE A 32 9.01 -3.92 -4.35
N LYS A 33 8.32 -4.85 -4.99
CA LYS A 33 7.91 -4.69 -6.40
C LYS A 33 6.40 -4.61 -6.52
N ALA A 34 5.93 -3.69 -7.35
CA ALA A 34 4.51 -3.50 -7.58
C ALA A 34 3.85 -4.74 -8.15
N ASP A 35 4.55 -5.51 -8.98
CA ASP A 35 3.98 -6.71 -9.59
C ASP A 35 3.68 -7.81 -8.58
N ARG A 36 4.29 -7.76 -7.40
CA ARG A 36 4.05 -8.71 -6.32
C ARG A 36 3.10 -8.18 -5.26
N ALA A 37 2.73 -6.91 -5.35
CA ALA A 37 1.86 -6.27 -4.37
C ALA A 37 0.42 -6.76 -4.49
N LYS A 38 -0.35 -6.52 -3.44
CA LYS A 38 -1.80 -6.75 -3.49
C LYS A 38 -2.40 -5.84 -4.55
N LYS A 39 -3.12 -6.42 -5.49
CA LYS A 39 -3.74 -5.65 -6.56
C LYS A 39 -5.22 -5.49 -6.31
N PHE A 40 -5.70 -4.27 -6.47
CA PHE A 40 -7.10 -3.93 -6.31
C PHE A 40 -7.68 -3.65 -7.70
N LYS A 41 -8.86 -4.19 -7.97
CA LYS A 41 -9.48 -4.06 -9.29
C LYS A 41 -9.99 -2.65 -9.54
N THR A 42 -10.39 -1.94 -8.49
CA THR A 42 -10.94 -0.60 -8.61
C THR A 42 -10.19 0.35 -7.70
N GLU A 43 -10.19 1.63 -8.07
CA GLU A 43 -9.59 2.67 -7.24
C GLU A 43 -10.32 2.79 -5.91
N ASP A 44 -11.64 2.61 -5.92
CA ASP A 44 -12.44 2.72 -4.70
C ASP A 44 -12.05 1.70 -3.65
N THR A 45 -11.83 0.43 -4.06
CA THR A 45 -11.38 -0.60 -3.11
C THR A 45 -9.98 -0.31 -2.60
N ALA A 46 -9.09 0.16 -3.47
CA ALA A 46 -7.74 0.54 -3.07
C ALA A 46 -7.78 1.69 -2.07
N PHE A 47 -8.62 2.69 -2.35
CA PHE A 47 -8.74 3.86 -1.49
C PHE A 47 -9.31 3.49 -0.12
N ALA A 48 -10.30 2.61 -0.08
CA ALA A 48 -10.86 2.14 1.20
C ALA A 48 -9.80 1.46 2.05
N LYS A 49 -8.96 0.63 1.42
CA LYS A 49 -7.88 -0.03 2.13
C LYS A 49 -6.82 0.95 2.58
N LEU A 50 -6.51 1.92 1.73
CA LEU A 50 -5.54 2.97 2.07
C LEU A 50 -5.99 3.75 3.31
N LYS A 51 -7.27 4.09 3.40
CA LYS A 51 -7.81 4.79 4.56
C LYS A 51 -7.64 3.95 5.83
N THR A 52 -7.91 2.65 5.74
CA THR A 52 -7.73 1.75 6.87
C THR A 52 -6.27 1.73 7.31
N LEU A 53 -5.35 1.64 6.36
CA LEU A 53 -3.92 1.66 6.66
C LEU A 53 -3.49 2.98 7.29
N GLN A 54 -4.02 4.10 6.81
CA GLN A 54 -3.71 5.40 7.38
C GLN A 54 -4.20 5.53 8.82
N GLU A 55 -5.34 4.94 9.13
CA GLU A 55 -5.86 4.96 10.50
C GLU A 55 -4.98 4.15 11.44
N LYS A 56 -4.46 3.01 10.96
CA LYS A 56 -3.63 2.14 11.79
C LYS A 56 -2.16 2.57 11.84
N GLU A 57 -1.61 2.94 10.70
CA GLU A 57 -0.18 3.15 10.55
C GLU A 57 0.20 4.52 9.97
N GLY A 58 -0.78 5.41 9.80
CA GLY A 58 -0.55 6.72 9.21
C GLY A 58 0.42 7.59 9.98
N GLU A 59 0.61 7.31 11.26
CA GLU A 59 1.57 8.02 12.10
C GLU A 59 3.02 7.75 11.67
N TYR A 60 3.25 6.56 11.12
CA TYR A 60 4.60 6.10 10.77
C TYR A 60 4.87 6.06 9.28
N TYR A 61 3.81 6.00 8.46
CA TYR A 61 3.95 5.82 7.01
C TYR A 61 3.03 6.74 6.24
N ASP A 62 3.51 7.16 5.07
CA ASP A 62 2.70 7.81 4.06
C ASP A 62 2.27 6.78 3.03
N PHE A 63 0.99 6.78 2.66
CA PHE A 63 0.42 5.84 1.70
C PHE A 63 -0.12 6.58 0.50
N LYS A 64 0.04 5.98 -0.68
CA LYS A 64 -0.56 6.52 -1.91
C LYS A 64 -0.94 5.38 -2.83
N ILE A 65 -1.90 5.64 -3.72
CA ILE A 65 -2.36 4.66 -4.70
C ILE A 65 -1.58 4.89 -5.99
N GLU A 66 -1.11 3.78 -6.59
CA GLU A 66 -0.46 3.81 -7.89
C GLU A 66 -1.18 2.88 -8.84
N GLU A 67 -1.25 3.27 -10.11
CA GLU A 67 -1.85 2.45 -11.14
C GLU A 67 -0.80 1.49 -11.71
N VAL A 68 -1.24 0.26 -11.97
CA VAL A 68 -0.41 -0.73 -12.63
C VAL A 68 -1.19 -1.32 -13.79
N TYR A 69 -0.49 -1.68 -14.85
CA TYR A 69 -1.10 -2.26 -16.04
C TYR A 69 -0.66 -3.71 -16.16
N ILE A 70 -1.64 -4.57 -16.34
CA ILE A 70 -1.39 -6.01 -16.42
C ILE A 70 -1.85 -6.54 -17.77
#